data_0cc94b86c55789a19fb8f118c1ff5c08
#
_entry.id   0cc94b86c55789a19fb8f118c1ff5c08
#
_cell.length_a   1.000
_cell.length_b   1.000
_cell.length_c   1.000
_cell.angle_alpha   90.00
_cell.angle_beta   90.00
_cell.angle_gamma   90.00
#
_symmetry.space_group_name_H-M   'P 1'
#
loop_
_entity.id
_entity.type
_entity.pdbx_description
1 polymer ?
#
loop_
_entity_poly.entity_id
_entity_poly.type
_entity_poly.pdbx_seq_one_letter_code
_entity_poly.pdbx_strand_id
1 'polypeptide(L)' 'MNKAAELLTGSKISVADAAAAAGYANQSKFAAVFKKQLGVSPLEYRRKSRLE' A
#
# COMPACT_ATOMS: atom_id res chain seq x y z
N MET A 1 8.14 -1.81 -4.18
CA MET A 1 6.74 -1.45 -3.87
C MET A 1 5.71 -1.86 -4.92
N ASN A 2 6.16 -2.34 -6.06
CA ASN A 2 5.20 -2.76 -7.08
C ASN A 2 4.24 -3.84 -6.60
N LYS A 3 4.77 -4.81 -5.87
CA LYS A 3 3.92 -5.88 -5.36
C LYS A 3 2.90 -5.37 -4.34
N ALA A 4 3.33 -4.45 -3.48
CA ALA A 4 2.42 -3.87 -2.50
C ALA A 4 1.32 -3.07 -3.20
N ALA A 5 1.67 -2.33 -4.24
CA ALA A 5 0.69 -1.56 -5.00
C ALA A 5 -0.32 -2.49 -5.68
N GLU A 6 0.15 -3.61 -6.22
CA GLU A 6 -0.75 -4.59 -6.83
C GLU A 6 -1.70 -5.17 -5.80
N LEU A 7 -1.20 -5.48 -4.61
CA LEU A 7 -2.03 -6.04 -3.56
C LEU A 7 -3.13 -5.06 -3.13
N LEU A 8 -2.80 -3.78 -3.09
CA LEU A 8 -3.77 -2.77 -2.71
C LEU A 8 -4.85 -2.56 -3.75
N THR A 9 -4.53 -2.75 -5.01
CA THR A 9 -5.48 -2.52 -6.09
C THR A 9 -6.12 -3.79 -6.62
N GLY A 10 -5.38 -4.88 -6.61
CA GLY A 10 -5.86 -6.16 -7.17
C GLY A 10 -6.53 -7.07 -6.16
N SER A 11 -6.40 -6.78 -4.88
CA SER A 11 -6.97 -7.61 -3.83
C SER A 11 -7.65 -6.72 -2.80
N LYS A 12 -8.63 -7.29 -2.09
CA LYS A 12 -9.34 -6.54 -1.08
C LYS A 12 -8.68 -6.72 0.29
N ILE A 13 -7.39 -6.48 0.35
CA ILE A 13 -6.67 -6.58 1.62
C ILE A 13 -6.48 -5.20 2.21
N SER A 14 -6.28 -5.16 3.53
CA SER A 14 -6.06 -3.90 4.21
C SER A 14 -4.62 -3.43 4.00
N VAL A 15 -4.37 -2.15 4.33
CA VAL A 15 -3.02 -1.61 4.26
C VAL A 15 -2.08 -2.39 5.18
N ALA A 16 -2.59 -2.79 6.35
CA ALA A 16 -1.77 -3.58 7.28
C ALA A 16 -1.38 -4.91 6.67
N ASP A 17 -2.32 -5.56 5.98
CA ASP A 17 -2.02 -6.83 5.32
C ASP A 17 -1.02 -6.64 4.19
N ALA A 18 -1.15 -5.57 3.45
CA ALA A 18 -0.22 -5.27 2.37
C ALA A 18 1.19 -5.03 2.93
N ALA A 19 1.29 -4.34 4.05
CA ALA A 19 2.57 -4.10 4.71
C ALA A 19 3.22 -5.41 5.13
N ALA A 20 2.44 -6.30 5.72
CA ALA A 20 2.94 -7.60 6.14
C ALA A 20 3.41 -8.42 4.94
N ALA A 21 2.64 -8.40 3.86
CA ALA A 21 3.00 -9.13 2.65
C ALA A 21 4.28 -8.60 2.03
N ALA A 22 4.53 -7.29 2.18
CA ALA A 22 5.73 -6.67 1.67
C ALA A 22 6.94 -6.87 2.59
N GLY A 23 6.74 -7.51 3.74
CA GLY A 23 7.84 -7.80 4.66
C GLY A 23 8.09 -6.72 5.70
N TYR A 24 7.15 -5.83 5.89
CA TYR A 24 7.29 -4.77 6.89
C TYR A 24 6.59 -5.15 8.18
N ALA A 25 7.32 -5.08 9.29
CA ALA A 25 6.73 -5.37 10.61
C ALA A 25 5.92 -4.19 11.12
N ASN A 26 6.15 -3.00 10.59
CA ASN A 26 5.53 -1.77 11.05
C ASN A 26 4.81 -1.10 9.90
N GLN A 27 3.49 -0.94 10.04
CA GLN A 27 2.68 -0.32 9.00
C GLN A 27 3.07 1.13 8.73
N SER A 28 3.43 1.86 9.77
CA SER A 28 3.83 3.26 9.61
C SER A 28 5.07 3.39 8.73
N LYS A 29 6.02 2.49 8.94
CA LYS A 29 7.23 2.49 8.14
C LYS A 29 6.93 2.13 6.70
N PHE A 30 6.07 1.15 6.51
CA PHE A 30 5.63 0.76 5.17
C PHE A 30 4.98 1.96 4.46
N ALA A 31 4.10 2.65 5.15
CA ALA A 31 3.39 3.79 4.56
C ALA A 31 4.36 4.90 4.17
N ALA A 32 5.36 5.16 5.00
CA ALA A 32 6.35 6.20 4.71
C ALA A 32 7.16 5.86 3.46
N VAL A 33 7.60 4.62 3.34
CA VAL A 33 8.37 4.18 2.18
C VAL A 33 7.49 4.18 0.93
N PHE A 34 6.25 3.73 1.08
CA PHE A 34 5.30 3.69 -0.02
C PHE A 34 5.08 5.09 -0.59
N LYS A 35 4.83 6.05 0.29
CA LYS A 35 4.61 7.42 -0.13
C LYS A 35 5.84 8.01 -0.80
N LYS A 36 7.01 7.68 -0.28
CA LYS A 36 8.25 8.18 -0.86
C LYS A 36 8.46 7.67 -2.27
N GLN A 37 8.13 6.41 -2.52
CA GLN A 37 8.35 5.81 -3.82
C GLN A 37 7.24 6.09 -4.83
N LEU A 38 6.00 6.13 -4.36
CA LEU A 38 4.86 6.28 -5.25
C LEU A 38 4.23 7.66 -5.21
N GLY A 39 4.67 8.52 -4.31
CA GLY A 39 4.17 9.89 -4.24
C GLY A 39 2.88 10.07 -3.47
N VAL A 40 2.21 8.99 -3.10
CA VAL A 40 0.98 9.05 -2.32
C VAL A 40 1.01 7.95 -1.27
N SER A 41 0.24 8.14 -0.20
CA SER A 41 0.18 7.13 0.86
C SER A 41 -0.56 5.89 0.34
N PRO A 42 -0.35 4.72 0.97
CA PRO A 42 -1.05 3.50 0.55
C PRO A 42 -2.55 3.64 0.63
N LEU A 43 -3.05 4.35 1.62
CA LEU A 43 -4.48 4.55 1.78
C LEU A 43 -5.03 5.39 0.63
N GLU A 44 -4.34 6.46 0.27
CA GLU A 44 -4.76 7.29 -0.84
C GLU A 44 -4.68 6.55 -2.17
N TYR A 45 -3.64 5.77 -2.34
CA TYR A 45 -3.45 4.98 -3.55
C TYR A 45 -4.62 4.01 -3.74
N ARG A 46 -5.00 3.35 -2.65
CA ARG A 46 -6.12 2.41 -2.67
C ARG A 46 -7.42 3.12 -3.00
N ARG A 47 -7.64 4.30 -2.40
CA ARG A 47 -8.85 5.06 -2.63
C ARG A 47 -8.95 5.53 -4.07
N LYS A 48 -7.85 5.97 -4.65
CA LYS A 48 -7.84 6.39 -6.05
C LYS A 48 -8.19 5.23 -6.97
N SER A 49 -7.65 4.05 -6.70
CA SER A 49 -7.95 2.88 -7.51
C SER A 49 -9.41 2.51 -7.45
N ARG A 50 -10.03 2.69 -6.29
CA ARG A 50 -11.43 2.34 -6.12
C ARG A 50 -12.37 3.30 -6.83
N LEU A 51 -11.93 4.51 -7.09
CA LEU A 51 -12.75 5.51 -7.75
C LEU A 51 -12.88 5.26 -9.25
N GLU A 52 -12.05 4.41 -9.76
CA GLU A 52 -12.17 4.00 -11.14
C GLU A 52 -13.18 2.88 -11.27
#